data_70d113c0008e3d16b781db17d30511cd
#
_entry.id   70d113c0008e3d16b781db17d30511cd
#
_cell.length_a   1.000
_cell.length_b   1.000
_cell.length_c   1.000
_cell.angle_alpha   90.00
_cell.angle_beta   90.00
_cell.angle_gamma   90.00
#
_symmetry.space_group_name_H-M   'P 1'
#
loop_
_entity.id
_entity.type
_entity.pdbx_description
1 polymer ?
#
loop_
_entity_poly.entity_id
_entity_poly.type
_entity_poly.pdbx_seq_one_letter_code
_entity_poly.pdbx_strand_id
1 'polypeptide(L)'
;GSGFELTVALGNEYLAQMNDPKKAQAWVKENVQAYLPNTKIVAIVVGNEVLTSNQSALTAALFPAMQSIHGALVDCGLNKQIFVTTAHSLAILDVSYPPSATSFRRDLLSSLTPILDFHVKTGSPILINAYPFFAYEENPKHVSLDFVLFQPNQGFTDPGSNFHYDNMLFAQVDAVYHALDAVGISYKKVPIVVSETGWPSNGDPQEVGAT
;
A
#
# COMPACT_ATOMS: atom_id res chain seq x y z
N GLY A 1 -21.35 5.84 -19.11
CA GLY A 1 -20.10 5.29 -18.58
C GLY A 1 -20.34 4.05 -17.72
N SER A 2 -19.31 3.28 -17.45
CA SER A 2 -19.38 2.04 -16.64
C SER A 2 -19.66 2.31 -15.15
N GLY A 3 -19.46 3.53 -14.67
CA GLY A 3 -19.54 3.89 -13.25
C GLY A 3 -18.30 3.52 -12.44
N PHE A 4 -17.27 2.91 -13.05
CA PHE A 4 -16.04 2.56 -12.37
C PHE A 4 -15.19 3.77 -12.03
N GLU A 5 -14.58 3.74 -10.84
CA GLU A 5 -13.51 4.62 -10.42
C GLU A 5 -12.17 4.01 -10.84
N LEU A 6 -11.28 4.84 -11.37
CA LEU A 6 -9.97 4.39 -11.83
C LEU A 6 -8.86 4.99 -10.96
N THR A 7 -7.88 4.14 -10.66
CA THR A 7 -6.58 4.52 -10.12
C THR A 7 -5.55 4.47 -11.23
N VAL A 8 -4.76 5.52 -11.40
CA VAL A 8 -3.68 5.60 -12.39
C VAL A 8 -2.35 5.40 -11.68
N ALA A 9 -1.49 4.54 -12.19
CA ALA A 9 -0.18 4.28 -11.63
C ALA A 9 0.93 5.02 -12.41
N LEU A 10 1.88 5.60 -11.66
CA LEU A 10 3.15 6.10 -12.17
C LEU A 10 4.22 5.09 -11.79
N GLY A 11 4.84 4.46 -12.80
CA GLY A 11 5.83 3.40 -12.61
C GLY A 11 7.11 3.86 -11.91
N ASN A 12 7.80 2.92 -11.27
CA ASN A 12 9.02 3.17 -10.51
C ASN A 12 10.12 3.84 -11.36
N GLU A 13 10.18 3.51 -12.64
CA GLU A 13 11.16 4.05 -13.60
C GLU A 13 11.01 5.55 -13.86
N TYR A 14 9.87 6.14 -13.54
CA TYR A 14 9.60 7.57 -13.73
C TYR A 14 9.83 8.40 -12.46
N LEU A 15 10.02 7.80 -11.29
CA LEU A 15 10.08 8.52 -10.00
C LEU A 15 11.12 9.64 -10.00
N ALA A 16 12.35 9.35 -10.44
CA ALA A 16 13.41 10.35 -10.48
C ALA A 16 13.09 11.54 -11.40
N GLN A 17 12.33 11.31 -12.46
CA GLN A 17 11.92 12.37 -13.39
C GLN A 17 10.85 13.28 -12.77
N MET A 18 9.98 12.73 -11.93
CA MET A 18 8.90 13.48 -11.28
C MET A 18 9.38 14.39 -10.16
N ASN A 19 10.66 14.33 -9.77
CA ASN A 19 11.24 15.31 -8.87
C ASN A 19 11.31 16.72 -9.52
N ASP A 20 11.20 16.81 -10.84
CA ASP A 20 11.02 18.07 -11.57
C ASP A 20 9.51 18.41 -11.65
N PRO A 21 9.05 19.52 -11.00
CA PRO A 21 7.65 19.92 -11.02
C PRO A 21 7.06 20.13 -12.43
N LYS A 22 7.88 20.57 -13.40
CA LYS A 22 7.41 20.75 -14.78
C LYS A 22 7.09 19.40 -15.45
N LYS A 23 7.90 18.38 -15.17
CA LYS A 23 7.66 17.03 -15.68
C LYS A 23 6.44 16.41 -15.01
N ALA A 24 6.29 16.63 -13.70
CA ALA A 24 5.09 16.20 -12.97
C ALA A 24 3.81 16.86 -13.53
N GLN A 25 3.84 18.16 -13.81
CA GLN A 25 2.75 18.87 -14.46
C GLN A 25 2.42 18.32 -15.84
N ALA A 26 3.44 18.08 -16.67
CA ALA A 26 3.24 17.49 -18.00
C ALA A 26 2.60 16.10 -17.91
N TRP A 27 3.11 15.28 -17.00
CA TRP A 27 2.58 13.93 -16.77
C TRP A 27 1.10 13.95 -16.30
N VAL A 28 0.74 14.81 -15.34
CA VAL A 28 -0.64 14.95 -14.86
C VAL A 28 -1.55 15.43 -16.00
N LYS A 29 -1.11 16.38 -16.81
CA LYS A 29 -1.86 16.85 -17.96
C LYS A 29 -2.14 15.74 -18.96
N GLU A 30 -1.14 14.96 -19.30
CA GLU A 30 -1.19 13.92 -20.33
C GLU A 30 -1.94 12.66 -19.84
N ASN A 31 -1.72 12.23 -18.59
CA ASN A 31 -2.21 10.94 -18.09
C ASN A 31 -3.47 11.06 -17.21
N VAL A 32 -3.86 12.27 -16.82
CA VAL A 32 -5.03 12.49 -15.97
C VAL A 32 -5.99 13.48 -16.61
N GLN A 33 -5.59 14.73 -16.81
CA GLN A 33 -6.50 15.77 -17.32
C GLN A 33 -7.07 15.46 -18.71
N ALA A 34 -6.29 14.84 -19.58
CA ALA A 34 -6.72 14.48 -20.93
C ALA A 34 -7.93 13.52 -20.95
N TYR A 35 -8.16 12.81 -19.85
CA TYR A 35 -9.25 11.83 -19.75
C TYR A 35 -10.48 12.34 -18.98
N LEU A 36 -10.36 13.51 -18.31
CA LEU A 36 -11.46 14.08 -17.57
C LEU A 36 -12.38 14.90 -18.50
N PRO A 37 -13.68 14.99 -18.21
CA PRO A 37 -14.43 14.33 -17.14
C PRO A 37 -14.97 12.94 -17.52
N ASN A 38 -14.61 12.42 -18.71
CA ASN A 38 -15.17 11.17 -19.25
C ASN A 38 -14.77 9.92 -18.45
N THR A 39 -13.64 10.00 -17.77
CA THR A 39 -13.10 8.93 -16.91
C THR A 39 -13.06 9.40 -15.47
N LYS A 40 -13.64 8.64 -14.55
CA LYS A 40 -13.62 8.94 -13.11
C LYS A 40 -12.29 8.47 -12.50
N ILE A 41 -11.25 9.30 -12.60
CA ILE A 41 -9.97 9.06 -11.94
C ILE A 41 -10.07 9.58 -10.51
N VAL A 42 -9.76 8.73 -9.52
CA VAL A 42 -9.88 9.05 -8.09
C VAL A 42 -8.54 9.06 -7.36
N ALA A 43 -7.52 8.41 -7.92
CA ALA A 43 -6.20 8.34 -7.29
C ALA A 43 -5.06 8.22 -8.31
N ILE A 44 -3.89 8.73 -7.92
CA ILE A 44 -2.61 8.47 -8.57
C ILE A 44 -1.73 7.71 -7.58
N VAL A 45 -1.31 6.50 -7.95
CA VAL A 45 -0.34 5.70 -7.19
C VAL A 45 1.05 5.98 -7.75
N VAL A 46 1.91 6.57 -6.93
CA VAL A 46 3.28 6.96 -7.29
C VAL A 46 4.23 5.87 -6.83
N GLY A 47 4.72 5.06 -7.75
CA GLY A 47 5.56 3.91 -7.47
C GLY A 47 4.81 2.74 -6.81
N ASN A 48 5.43 1.58 -6.83
CA ASN A 48 4.96 0.35 -6.21
C ASN A 48 6.10 -0.33 -5.45
N GLU A 49 5.91 -0.65 -4.17
CA GLU A 49 6.84 -1.38 -3.28
C GLU A 49 8.27 -0.80 -3.22
N VAL A 50 8.38 0.50 -3.43
CA VAL A 50 9.68 1.18 -3.59
C VAL A 50 10.57 1.03 -2.37
N LEU A 51 10.00 1.15 -1.15
CA LEU A 51 10.78 1.12 0.09
C LEU A 51 11.42 -0.25 0.37
N THR A 52 10.91 -1.31 -0.25
CA THR A 52 11.40 -2.69 -0.08
C THR A 52 12.18 -3.21 -1.31
N SER A 53 12.38 -2.36 -2.32
CA SER A 53 13.02 -2.74 -3.60
C SER A 53 14.55 -2.86 -3.54
N ASN A 54 15.20 -2.54 -2.41
CA ASN A 54 16.66 -2.46 -2.27
C ASN A 54 17.35 -1.46 -3.22
N GLN A 55 16.60 -0.51 -3.78
CA GLN A 55 17.10 0.52 -4.70
C GLN A 55 17.06 1.90 -4.02
N SER A 56 18.17 2.29 -3.39
CA SER A 56 18.26 3.54 -2.62
C SER A 56 17.91 4.80 -3.43
N ALA A 57 18.24 4.82 -4.73
CA ALA A 57 17.88 5.92 -5.62
C ALA A 57 16.36 6.07 -5.80
N LEU A 58 15.63 4.97 -5.92
CA LEU A 58 14.16 4.98 -5.99
C LEU A 58 13.55 5.42 -4.66
N THR A 59 14.06 4.88 -3.54
CA THR A 59 13.62 5.28 -2.19
C THR A 59 13.77 6.78 -1.98
N ALA A 60 14.90 7.36 -2.38
CA ALA A 60 15.15 8.80 -2.27
C ALA A 60 14.26 9.64 -3.19
N ALA A 61 13.83 9.10 -4.33
CA ALA A 61 13.00 9.80 -5.30
C ALA A 61 11.50 9.74 -4.98
N LEU A 62 11.05 8.76 -4.21
CA LEU A 62 9.63 8.47 -4.01
C LEU A 62 8.85 9.66 -3.42
N PHE A 63 9.25 10.13 -2.25
CA PHE A 63 8.51 11.19 -1.57
C PHE A 63 8.54 12.52 -2.33
N PRO A 64 9.69 12.99 -2.88
CA PRO A 64 9.72 14.15 -3.78
C PRO A 64 8.80 14.01 -4.99
N ALA A 65 8.72 12.82 -5.61
CA ALA A 65 7.80 12.57 -6.72
C ALA A 65 6.33 12.69 -6.29
N MET A 66 5.96 12.12 -5.14
CA MET A 66 4.61 12.28 -4.58
C MET A 66 4.25 13.75 -4.36
N GLN A 67 5.18 14.54 -3.82
CA GLN A 67 4.98 15.98 -3.59
C GLN A 67 4.77 16.73 -4.90
N SER A 68 5.58 16.45 -5.92
CA SER A 68 5.49 17.12 -7.23
C SER A 68 4.19 16.77 -7.97
N ILE A 69 3.78 15.51 -7.96
CA ILE A 69 2.49 15.07 -8.53
C ILE A 69 1.32 15.73 -7.79
N HIS A 70 1.37 15.77 -6.46
CA HIS A 70 0.35 16.46 -5.68
C HIS A 70 0.32 17.96 -5.97
N GLY A 71 1.47 18.61 -6.07
CA GLY A 71 1.58 20.01 -6.47
C GLY A 71 0.94 20.28 -7.84
N ALA A 72 1.19 19.41 -8.81
CA ALA A 72 0.57 19.49 -10.13
C ALA A 72 -0.97 19.36 -10.08
N LEU A 73 -1.50 18.50 -9.21
CA LEU A 73 -2.95 18.41 -8.98
C LEU A 73 -3.50 19.66 -8.31
N VAL A 74 -2.78 20.29 -7.38
CA VAL A 74 -3.15 21.55 -6.74
C VAL A 74 -3.25 22.66 -7.80
N ASP A 75 -2.23 22.79 -8.64
CA ASP A 75 -2.18 23.80 -9.72
C ASP A 75 -3.34 23.67 -10.71
N CYS A 76 -3.84 22.44 -10.90
CA CYS A 76 -4.99 22.14 -11.76
C CYS A 76 -6.36 22.18 -11.03
N GLY A 77 -6.40 22.40 -9.70
CA GLY A 77 -7.61 22.36 -8.89
C GLY A 77 -8.21 20.95 -8.72
N LEU A 78 -7.43 19.90 -8.92
CA LEU A 78 -7.89 18.51 -8.89
C LEU A 78 -7.58 17.78 -7.58
N ASN A 79 -6.77 18.36 -6.69
CA ASN A 79 -6.28 17.74 -5.44
C ASN A 79 -7.35 17.39 -4.40
N LYS A 80 -8.58 17.90 -4.58
CA LYS A 80 -9.73 17.51 -3.74
C LYS A 80 -10.53 16.34 -4.30
N GLN A 81 -10.28 15.96 -5.55
CA GLN A 81 -10.99 14.91 -6.26
C GLN A 81 -10.11 13.69 -6.50
N ILE A 82 -8.78 13.88 -6.56
CA ILE A 82 -7.81 12.85 -6.91
C ILE A 82 -6.74 12.81 -5.81
N PHE A 83 -6.64 11.67 -5.13
CA PHE A 83 -5.61 11.43 -4.13
C PHE A 83 -4.26 11.12 -4.78
N VAL A 84 -3.17 11.45 -4.08
CA VAL A 84 -1.84 10.93 -4.38
C VAL A 84 -1.45 9.99 -3.26
N THR A 85 -0.99 8.81 -3.61
CA THR A 85 -0.57 7.77 -2.66
C THR A 85 0.55 6.92 -3.26
N THR A 86 1.03 5.94 -2.50
CA THR A 86 1.98 4.92 -2.96
C THR A 86 1.61 3.57 -2.34
N ALA A 87 1.90 2.48 -3.04
CA ALA A 87 1.62 1.13 -2.56
C ALA A 87 2.87 0.51 -1.91
N HIS A 88 2.66 -0.16 -0.79
CA HIS A 88 3.71 -0.81 -0.01
C HIS A 88 3.48 -2.32 0.09
N SER A 89 4.56 -3.08 -0.04
CA SER A 89 4.58 -4.47 0.41
C SER A 89 4.47 -4.55 1.93
N LEU A 90 3.88 -5.62 2.47
CA LEU A 90 3.92 -5.89 3.91
C LEU A 90 5.35 -6.14 4.45
N ALA A 91 6.35 -6.31 3.59
CA ALA A 91 7.77 -6.35 3.96
C ALA A 91 8.30 -5.02 4.55
N ILE A 92 7.48 -3.95 4.59
CA ILE A 92 7.78 -2.75 5.40
C ILE A 92 7.65 -3.00 6.92
N LEU A 93 7.02 -4.10 7.33
CA LEU A 93 6.86 -4.48 8.73
C LEU A 93 8.09 -5.26 9.22
N ASP A 94 8.54 -4.97 10.43
CA ASP A 94 9.63 -5.70 11.12
C ASP A 94 9.07 -6.98 11.76
N VAL A 95 7.97 -6.82 12.49
CA VAL A 95 7.19 -7.90 13.09
C VAL A 95 5.77 -7.80 12.56
N SER A 96 5.20 -8.90 12.08
CA SER A 96 3.83 -8.94 11.53
C SER A 96 2.88 -9.86 12.31
N TYR A 97 3.41 -10.58 13.31
CA TYR A 97 2.64 -11.51 14.14
C TYR A 97 3.11 -11.50 15.60
N PRO A 98 2.18 -11.47 16.59
CA PRO A 98 0.74 -11.20 16.37
C PRO A 98 0.49 -9.76 15.93
N PRO A 99 -0.68 -9.43 15.32
CA PRO A 99 -0.99 -8.09 14.82
C PRO A 99 -0.72 -6.97 15.82
N SER A 100 -1.10 -7.14 17.09
CA SER A 100 -0.87 -6.14 18.15
C SER A 100 0.58 -5.86 18.49
N ALA A 101 1.52 -6.74 18.11
CA ALA A 101 2.95 -6.55 18.32
C ALA A 101 3.67 -5.94 17.10
N THR A 102 2.92 -5.62 16.05
CA THR A 102 3.48 -5.17 14.78
C THR A 102 4.11 -3.79 14.88
N SER A 103 5.23 -3.63 14.19
CA SER A 103 5.93 -2.35 14.01
C SER A 103 6.50 -2.25 12.60
N PHE A 104 6.71 -1.03 12.13
CA PHE A 104 7.46 -0.82 10.90
C PHE A 104 8.95 -1.08 11.11
N ARG A 105 9.62 -1.51 10.07
CA ARG A 105 11.08 -1.66 10.05
C ARG A 105 11.75 -0.33 10.36
N ARG A 106 12.67 -0.36 11.33
CA ARG A 106 13.38 0.83 11.81
C ARG A 106 14.22 1.52 10.75
N ASP A 107 14.83 0.73 9.84
CA ASP A 107 15.64 1.25 8.73
C ASP A 107 14.81 2.00 7.69
N LEU A 108 13.51 1.76 7.61
CA LEU A 108 12.60 2.43 6.68
C LEU A 108 11.93 3.68 7.26
N LEU A 109 11.93 3.87 8.59
CA LEU A 109 11.19 4.95 9.24
C LEU A 109 11.58 6.35 8.73
N SER A 110 12.85 6.58 8.41
CA SER A 110 13.30 7.86 7.86
C SER A 110 12.67 8.21 6.51
N SER A 111 12.34 7.21 5.70
CA SER A 111 11.68 7.38 4.40
C SER A 111 10.15 7.28 4.51
N LEU A 112 9.67 6.45 5.43
CA LEU A 112 8.23 6.20 5.59
C LEU A 112 7.52 7.34 6.34
N THR A 113 8.13 7.91 7.38
CA THR A 113 7.49 8.96 8.19
C THR A 113 7.05 10.18 7.37
N PRO A 114 7.87 10.75 6.46
CA PRO A 114 7.40 11.83 5.59
C PRO A 114 6.21 11.46 4.71
N ILE A 115 6.11 10.20 4.28
CA ILE A 115 4.99 9.68 3.49
C ILE A 115 3.74 9.59 4.37
N LEU A 116 3.85 9.11 5.60
CA LEU A 116 2.75 9.07 6.57
C LEU A 116 2.24 10.47 6.92
N ASP A 117 3.14 11.43 7.14
CA ASP A 117 2.78 12.83 7.35
C ASP A 117 2.02 13.41 6.16
N PHE A 118 2.44 13.05 4.95
CA PHE A 118 1.74 13.45 3.72
C PHE A 118 0.32 12.86 3.68
N HIS A 119 0.13 11.60 4.04
CA HIS A 119 -1.20 10.97 4.10
C HIS A 119 -2.10 11.67 5.13
N VAL A 120 -1.59 11.96 6.31
CA VAL A 120 -2.32 12.73 7.34
C VAL A 120 -2.74 14.11 6.82
N LYS A 121 -1.81 14.81 6.17
CA LYS A 121 -2.04 16.17 5.65
C LYS A 121 -3.03 16.23 4.51
N THR A 122 -2.99 15.26 3.61
CA THR A 122 -3.81 15.25 2.39
C THR A 122 -5.10 14.47 2.52
N GLY A 123 -5.24 13.65 3.57
CA GLY A 123 -6.36 12.71 3.74
C GLY A 123 -6.30 11.52 2.78
N SER A 124 -5.17 11.30 2.09
CA SER A 124 -5.02 10.17 1.19
C SER A 124 -4.79 8.86 1.96
N PRO A 125 -5.27 7.72 1.45
CA PRO A 125 -5.03 6.42 2.08
C PRO A 125 -3.58 5.96 1.88
N ILE A 126 -3.09 5.11 2.79
CA ILE A 126 -1.93 4.25 2.54
C ILE A 126 -2.41 3.00 1.79
N LEU A 127 -1.70 2.61 0.74
CA LEU A 127 -2.00 1.39 -0.01
C LEU A 127 -1.05 0.28 0.42
N ILE A 128 -1.60 -0.92 0.59
CA ILE A 128 -0.82 -2.12 0.93
C ILE A 128 -1.12 -3.26 -0.04
N ASN A 129 -0.06 -3.95 -0.46
CA ASN A 129 -0.13 -5.20 -1.20
C ASN A 129 -0.09 -6.34 -0.17
N ALA A 130 -1.25 -6.95 0.07
CA ALA A 130 -1.43 -7.94 1.12
C ALA A 130 -1.82 -9.29 0.51
N TYR A 131 -0.89 -10.24 0.55
CA TYR A 131 -1.05 -11.56 -0.04
C TYR A 131 -0.99 -12.65 1.05
N PRO A 132 -2.15 -13.14 1.52
CA PRO A 132 -2.19 -14.31 2.39
C PRO A 132 -1.49 -15.55 1.81
N PHE A 133 -1.45 -15.65 0.47
CA PHE A 133 -0.77 -16.72 -0.24
C PHE A 133 0.70 -16.86 0.17
N PHE A 134 1.47 -15.78 0.17
CA PHE A 134 2.90 -15.85 0.51
C PHE A 134 3.15 -16.28 1.95
N ALA A 135 2.30 -15.88 2.89
CA ALA A 135 2.41 -16.35 4.27
C ALA A 135 2.14 -17.87 4.39
N TYR A 136 1.22 -18.40 3.58
CA TYR A 136 0.96 -19.82 3.49
C TYR A 136 2.11 -20.57 2.80
N GLU A 137 2.58 -20.07 1.65
CA GLU A 137 3.68 -20.67 0.88
C GLU A 137 4.96 -20.80 1.72
N GLU A 138 5.32 -19.75 2.47
CA GLU A 138 6.50 -19.74 3.34
C GLU A 138 6.38 -20.73 4.53
N ASN A 139 5.16 -20.95 5.04
CA ASN A 139 4.99 -21.77 6.24
C ASN A 139 3.71 -22.62 6.25
N PRO A 140 3.51 -23.52 5.25
CA PRO A 140 2.27 -24.27 5.08
C PRO A 140 1.98 -25.27 6.22
N LYS A 141 2.97 -25.56 7.08
CA LYS A 141 2.78 -26.44 8.24
C LYS A 141 2.13 -25.74 9.43
N HIS A 142 2.23 -24.42 9.52
CA HIS A 142 1.75 -23.63 10.66
C HIS A 142 0.64 -22.67 10.26
N VAL A 143 0.53 -22.30 8.97
CA VAL A 143 -0.55 -21.49 8.44
C VAL A 143 -1.59 -22.41 7.81
N SER A 144 -2.80 -22.40 8.32
CA SER A 144 -3.91 -23.21 7.78
C SER A 144 -4.36 -22.67 6.42
N LEU A 145 -4.59 -23.58 5.46
CA LEU A 145 -5.15 -23.22 4.16
C LEU A 145 -6.54 -22.59 4.30
N ASP A 146 -7.39 -23.13 5.20
CA ASP A 146 -8.72 -22.58 5.45
C ASP A 146 -8.66 -21.14 5.97
N PHE A 147 -7.65 -20.80 6.79
CA PHE A 147 -7.45 -19.46 7.32
C PHE A 147 -7.08 -18.43 6.23
N VAL A 148 -6.30 -18.84 5.24
CA VAL A 148 -5.90 -17.94 4.14
C VAL A 148 -6.93 -17.88 3.01
N LEU A 149 -7.81 -18.87 2.89
CA LEU A 149 -8.88 -18.96 1.88
C LEU A 149 -10.26 -18.54 2.40
N PHE A 150 -10.35 -17.93 3.58
CA PHE A 150 -11.61 -17.50 4.19
C PHE A 150 -12.61 -18.65 4.40
N GLN A 151 -12.12 -19.88 4.56
CA GLN A 151 -12.95 -21.05 4.87
C GLN A 151 -13.18 -21.15 6.39
N PRO A 152 -14.23 -21.83 6.85
CA PRO A 152 -14.48 -22.04 8.27
C PRO A 152 -13.26 -22.69 8.96
N ASN A 153 -12.74 -22.04 9.98
CA ASN A 153 -11.56 -22.49 10.74
C ASN A 153 -11.64 -21.98 12.18
N GLN A 154 -10.71 -22.43 13.04
CA GLN A 154 -10.68 -21.99 14.44
C GLN A 154 -10.09 -20.59 14.62
N GLY A 155 -9.36 -20.06 13.63
CA GLY A 155 -8.65 -18.80 13.74
C GLY A 155 -7.63 -18.75 14.88
N PHE A 156 -7.29 -17.54 15.31
CA PHE A 156 -6.50 -17.32 16.51
C PHE A 156 -6.94 -16.03 17.22
N THR A 157 -6.71 -15.97 18.53
CA THR A 157 -6.93 -14.75 19.32
C THR A 157 -5.58 -14.09 19.58
N ASP A 158 -5.46 -12.83 19.20
CA ASP A 158 -4.26 -12.02 19.45
C ASP A 158 -4.16 -11.72 20.95
N PRO A 159 -3.07 -12.14 21.62
CA PRO A 159 -2.94 -11.99 23.07
C PRO A 159 -2.79 -10.53 23.52
N GLY A 160 -2.36 -9.62 22.64
CA GLY A 160 -2.16 -8.21 22.99
C GLY A 160 -3.42 -7.36 22.84
N SER A 161 -4.24 -7.62 21.79
CA SER A 161 -5.47 -6.88 21.51
C SER A 161 -6.72 -7.59 21.97
N ASN A 162 -6.65 -8.89 22.21
CA ASN A 162 -7.78 -9.80 22.44
C ASN A 162 -8.77 -9.89 21.27
N PHE A 163 -8.35 -9.45 20.08
CA PHE A 163 -9.14 -9.64 18.86
C PHE A 163 -8.97 -11.07 18.35
N HIS A 164 -10.08 -11.61 17.82
CA HIS A 164 -10.09 -12.92 17.19
C HIS A 164 -10.10 -12.75 15.68
N TYR A 165 -9.15 -13.41 15.01
CA TYR A 165 -9.03 -13.44 13.56
C TYR A 165 -9.39 -14.80 13.02
N ASP A 166 -10.33 -14.86 12.10
CA ASP A 166 -10.76 -16.04 11.37
C ASP A 166 -10.21 -16.12 9.94
N ASN A 167 -9.48 -15.08 9.52
CA ASN A 167 -8.76 -15.08 8.24
C ASN A 167 -7.47 -14.24 8.29
N MET A 168 -6.54 -14.59 7.42
CA MET A 168 -5.22 -13.98 7.34
C MET A 168 -5.27 -12.52 6.88
N LEU A 169 -6.15 -12.17 5.93
CA LEU A 169 -6.17 -10.82 5.36
C LEU A 169 -6.54 -9.78 6.43
N PHE A 170 -7.50 -10.08 7.29
CA PHE A 170 -7.86 -9.18 8.39
C PHE A 170 -6.71 -9.00 9.37
N ALA A 171 -6.00 -10.09 9.71
CA ALA A 171 -4.81 -10.01 10.56
C ALA A 171 -3.69 -9.16 9.91
N GLN A 172 -3.47 -9.29 8.60
CA GLN A 172 -2.48 -8.50 7.87
C GLN A 172 -2.84 -7.00 7.85
N VAL A 173 -4.11 -6.66 7.64
CA VAL A 173 -4.57 -5.26 7.64
C VAL A 173 -4.45 -4.66 9.04
N ASP A 174 -4.89 -5.38 10.08
CA ASP A 174 -4.79 -4.90 11.46
C ASP A 174 -3.34 -4.78 11.93
N ALA A 175 -2.43 -5.63 11.45
CA ALA A 175 -1.01 -5.48 11.69
C ALA A 175 -0.49 -4.11 11.22
N VAL A 176 -0.92 -3.63 10.05
CA VAL A 176 -0.55 -2.29 9.57
C VAL A 176 -1.17 -1.19 10.43
N TYR A 177 -2.43 -1.33 10.88
CA TYR A 177 -3.03 -0.36 11.81
C TYR A 177 -2.28 -0.29 13.14
N HIS A 178 -1.84 -1.42 13.69
CA HIS A 178 -1.01 -1.45 14.89
C HIS A 178 0.36 -0.80 14.66
N ALA A 179 1.00 -1.04 13.51
CA ALA A 179 2.25 -0.38 13.16
C ALA A 179 2.10 1.15 13.05
N LEU A 180 1.00 1.63 12.46
CA LEU A 180 0.68 3.06 12.39
C LEU A 180 0.48 3.67 13.79
N ASP A 181 -0.25 2.98 14.67
CA ASP A 181 -0.47 3.41 16.06
C ASP A 181 0.83 3.48 16.85
N ALA A 182 1.74 2.52 16.62
CA ALA A 182 3.06 2.48 17.27
C ALA A 182 3.98 3.65 16.86
N VAL A 183 3.85 4.18 15.64
CA VAL A 183 4.60 5.38 15.20
C VAL A 183 4.03 6.65 15.82
N GLY A 184 2.72 6.75 15.95
CA GLY A 184 2.07 7.90 16.60
C GLY A 184 0.57 7.98 16.35
N ILE A 185 -0.13 8.54 17.33
CA ILE A 185 -1.60 8.60 17.34
C ILE A 185 -2.21 9.34 16.13
N SER A 186 -1.47 10.25 15.50
CA SER A 186 -1.90 10.97 14.31
C SER A 186 -2.06 10.04 13.09
N TYR A 187 -1.28 8.96 13.02
CA TYR A 187 -1.27 8.03 11.90
C TYR A 187 -2.36 6.95 12.00
N LYS A 188 -2.88 6.70 13.19
CA LYS A 188 -3.96 5.73 13.44
C LYS A 188 -5.21 5.98 12.60
N LYS A 189 -5.43 7.21 12.16
CA LYS A 189 -6.60 7.62 11.37
C LYS A 189 -6.38 7.57 9.86
N VAL A 190 -5.17 7.25 9.40
CA VAL A 190 -4.89 7.13 7.97
C VAL A 190 -5.64 5.91 7.45
N PRO A 191 -6.50 6.07 6.44
CA PRO A 191 -7.20 4.92 5.87
C PRO A 191 -6.23 3.96 5.20
N ILE A 192 -6.47 2.66 5.35
CA ILE A 192 -5.74 1.62 4.64
C ILE A 192 -6.61 1.11 3.50
N VAL A 193 -6.01 0.96 2.32
CA VAL A 193 -6.63 0.30 1.17
C VAL A 193 -5.74 -0.85 0.73
N VAL A 194 -6.30 -2.03 0.58
CA VAL A 194 -5.60 -3.16 -0.03
C VAL A 194 -5.59 -2.92 -1.54
N SER A 195 -4.41 -2.61 -2.08
CA SER A 195 -4.22 -2.33 -3.51
C SER A 195 -4.00 -3.57 -4.34
N GLU A 196 -3.38 -4.58 -3.74
CA GLU A 196 -3.15 -5.87 -4.37
C GLU A 196 -3.40 -6.99 -3.37
N THR A 197 -4.06 -8.03 -3.83
CA THR A 197 -4.20 -9.32 -3.17
C THR A 197 -4.53 -10.37 -4.23
N GLY A 198 -4.38 -11.63 -3.89
CA GLY A 198 -4.75 -12.69 -4.82
C GLY A 198 -4.24 -14.06 -4.42
N TRP A 199 -4.64 -15.03 -5.23
CA TRP A 199 -4.23 -16.42 -5.13
C TRP A 199 -3.83 -16.93 -6.52
N PRO A 200 -2.67 -17.59 -6.70
CA PRO A 200 -2.26 -18.07 -8.01
C PRO A 200 -3.16 -19.24 -8.48
N SER A 201 -3.57 -19.20 -9.72
CA SER A 201 -4.36 -20.26 -10.38
C SER A 201 -3.49 -21.38 -10.98
N ASN A 202 -2.19 -21.19 -10.99
CA ASN A 202 -1.18 -22.15 -11.42
C ASN A 202 0.18 -21.69 -10.86
N GLY A 203 1.08 -22.64 -10.61
CA GLY A 203 2.41 -22.33 -10.08
C GLY A 203 3.41 -23.45 -10.39
N ASP A 204 4.65 -23.23 -9.98
CA ASP A 204 5.71 -24.22 -10.06
C ASP A 204 5.50 -25.34 -9.03
N PRO A 205 6.11 -26.56 -9.21
CA PRO A 205 5.89 -27.69 -8.32
C PRO A 205 6.21 -27.44 -6.83
N GLN A 206 7.05 -26.45 -6.53
CA GLN A 206 7.41 -26.04 -5.17
C GLN A 206 6.47 -24.97 -4.57
N GLU A 207 5.64 -24.33 -5.37
CA GLU A 207 4.67 -23.33 -4.92
C GLU A 207 3.44 -24.01 -4.33
N VAL A 208 3.53 -24.32 -3.04
CA VAL A 208 2.48 -25.04 -2.32
C VAL A 208 1.20 -24.19 -2.28
N GLY A 209 0.10 -24.78 -2.73
CA GLY A 209 -1.20 -24.10 -2.77
C GLY A 209 -1.50 -23.33 -4.06
N ALA A 210 -0.57 -23.21 -5.00
CA ALA A 210 -0.80 -22.63 -6.32
C ALA A 210 -1.56 -23.64 -7.23
N THR A 211 -2.90 -23.67 -7.16
CA THR A 211 -3.76 -24.61 -7.89
C THR A 211 -4.99 -23.93 -8.48
#